data_17cec5106509550915437f64eb920090
#
_entry.id   17cec5106509550915437f64eb920090
#
_cell.length_a   1.000
_cell.length_b   1.000
_cell.length_c   1.000
_cell.angle_alpha   90.00
_cell.angle_beta   90.00
_cell.angle_gamma   90.00
#
_symmetry.space_group_name_H-M   'P 1'
#
loop_
_entity.id
_entity.type
_entity.pdbx_description
1 polymer ?
#
loop_
_entity_poly.entity_id
_entity_poly.type
_entity_poly.pdbx_seq_one_letter_code
_entity_poly.pdbx_strand_id
1 'polypeptide(L)'
;MTMAHALEARVPLLHADLVAYASRIPTRMRVRLLTNKWILRKAFGKRLPPHVLSAPKRGWFSPTAKWLRRKEVYALAKEALSSGYHSGSDPLLKPQGALRMLDEHKSGRYAPTTLWMLITLRVWAKAYDVSL
;
A
#
# COMPACT_ATOMS: atom_id res chain seq x y z
N MET A 1 2.95 -11.03 -6.36
CA MET A 1 2.90 -11.45 -7.78
C MET A 1 4.14 -12.24 -8.22
N THR A 2 5.35 -11.92 -7.76
CA THR A 2 6.57 -12.66 -8.12
C THR A 2 6.50 -14.14 -7.75
N MET A 3 6.04 -14.46 -6.54
CA MET A 3 5.91 -15.85 -6.08
C MET A 3 4.90 -16.68 -6.89
N ALA A 4 3.86 -16.06 -7.44
CA ALA A 4 2.93 -16.75 -8.35
C ALA A 4 3.60 -17.24 -9.66
N HIS A 5 4.81 -16.74 -9.94
CA HIS A 5 5.63 -17.10 -11.09
C HIS A 5 6.96 -17.77 -10.67
N ALA A 6 6.99 -18.39 -9.50
CA ALA A 6 8.17 -19.05 -8.92
C ALA A 6 9.41 -18.12 -8.81
N LEU A 7 9.20 -16.81 -8.68
CA LEU A 7 10.27 -15.83 -8.49
C LEU A 7 10.35 -15.40 -7.04
N GLU A 8 11.48 -15.61 -6.41
CA GLU A 8 11.75 -15.13 -5.06
C GLU A 8 12.29 -13.69 -5.10
N ALA A 9 11.63 -12.78 -4.39
CA ALA A 9 12.11 -11.41 -4.22
C ALA A 9 12.94 -11.30 -2.94
N ARG A 10 14.21 -10.94 -3.07
CA ARG A 10 15.11 -10.64 -1.97
C ARG A 10 15.40 -9.14 -1.91
N VAL A 11 15.27 -8.54 -0.73
CA VAL A 11 15.55 -7.11 -0.53
C VAL A 11 16.87 -6.97 0.23
N PRO A 12 18.00 -6.65 -0.44
CA PRO A 12 19.32 -6.64 0.20
C PRO A 12 19.40 -5.71 1.40
N LEU A 13 18.69 -4.59 1.38
CA LEU A 13 18.66 -3.62 2.49
C LEU A 13 17.86 -4.08 3.71
N LEU A 14 17.16 -5.21 3.63
CA LEU A 14 16.44 -5.86 4.74
C LEU A 14 17.12 -7.13 5.22
N HIS A 15 18.38 -7.38 4.82
CA HIS A 15 19.16 -8.48 5.37
C HIS A 15 19.32 -8.32 6.89
N ALA A 16 19.16 -9.41 7.65
CA ALA A 16 19.12 -9.37 9.11
C ALA A 16 20.35 -8.68 9.73
N ASP A 17 21.56 -9.01 9.26
CA ASP A 17 22.79 -8.41 9.76
C ASP A 17 22.87 -6.91 9.47
N LEU A 18 22.41 -6.50 8.28
CA LEU A 18 22.38 -5.09 7.93
C LEU A 18 21.36 -4.31 8.79
N VAL A 19 20.20 -4.90 9.06
CA VAL A 19 19.20 -4.32 9.96
C VAL A 19 19.75 -4.22 11.39
N ALA A 20 20.38 -5.28 11.90
CA ALA A 20 21.01 -5.29 13.21
C ALA A 20 22.14 -4.25 13.33
N TYR A 21 22.96 -4.11 12.30
CA TYR A 21 23.97 -3.07 12.23
C TYR A 21 23.36 -1.67 12.18
N ALA A 22 22.38 -1.45 11.29
CA ALA A 22 21.73 -0.16 11.11
C ALA A 22 20.98 0.32 12.36
N SER A 23 20.42 -0.60 13.16
CA SER A 23 19.74 -0.26 14.41
C SER A 23 20.70 0.31 15.48
N ARG A 24 21.98 -0.05 15.43
CA ARG A 24 23.04 0.47 16.32
C ARG A 24 23.54 1.87 15.90
N ILE A 25 23.24 2.32 14.68
CA ILE A 25 23.66 3.63 14.20
C ILE A 25 22.87 4.72 14.97
N PRO A 26 23.57 5.70 15.59
CA PRO A 26 22.91 6.78 16.30
C PRO A 26 21.92 7.55 15.40
N THR A 27 20.80 7.97 15.95
CA THR A 27 19.73 8.66 15.20
C THR A 27 20.24 9.89 14.45
N ARG A 28 21.17 10.66 15.04
CA ARG A 28 21.79 11.82 14.39
C ARG A 28 22.54 11.52 13.08
N MET A 29 22.95 10.26 12.88
CA MET A 29 23.57 9.79 11.64
C MET A 29 22.55 9.22 10.65
N ARG A 30 21.41 8.75 11.14
CA ARG A 30 20.31 8.27 10.29
C ARG A 30 19.48 9.43 9.74
N VAL A 31 19.19 10.40 10.61
CA VAL A 31 18.45 11.61 10.27
C VAL A 31 19.22 12.80 10.80
N ARG A 32 19.53 13.77 9.94
CA ARG A 32 20.20 15.01 10.34
C ARG A 32 19.41 16.21 9.85
N LEU A 33 18.92 17.03 10.80
CA LEU A 33 17.96 18.09 10.50
C LEU A 33 16.74 17.48 9.77
N LEU A 34 16.39 18.00 8.61
CA LEU A 34 15.30 17.52 7.76
C LEU A 34 15.74 16.46 6.73
N THR A 35 17.01 16.02 6.77
CA THR A 35 17.55 15.08 5.78
C THR A 35 17.49 13.65 6.30
N ASN A 36 16.59 12.86 5.72
CA ASN A 36 16.51 11.43 5.95
C ASN A 36 17.63 10.66 5.24
N LYS A 37 18.00 9.47 5.78
CA LYS A 37 19.05 8.61 5.23
C LYS A 37 20.40 9.34 5.08
N TRP A 38 20.70 10.25 6.01
CA TRP A 38 21.86 11.14 5.92
C TRP A 38 23.19 10.40 5.71
N ILE A 39 23.44 9.36 6.51
CA ILE A 39 24.69 8.57 6.38
C ILE A 39 24.83 7.92 5.01
N LEU A 40 23.73 7.37 4.45
CA LEU A 40 23.76 6.77 3.10
C LEU A 40 24.04 7.82 2.03
N ARG A 41 23.37 8.97 2.13
CA ARG A 41 23.59 10.08 1.19
C ARG A 41 25.04 10.58 1.26
N LYS A 42 25.64 10.64 2.45
CA LYS A 42 27.04 11.06 2.62
C LYS A 42 28.01 9.99 2.10
N ALA A 43 27.79 8.72 2.41
CA ALA A 43 28.67 7.63 2.00
C ALA A 43 28.68 7.44 0.47
N PHE A 44 27.53 7.55 -0.17
CA PHE A 44 27.36 7.31 -1.61
C PHE A 44 27.25 8.59 -2.46
N GLY A 45 27.39 9.77 -1.85
CA GLY A 45 27.19 11.04 -2.52
C GLY A 45 28.07 11.25 -3.77
N LYS A 46 29.29 10.72 -3.76
CA LYS A 46 30.19 10.76 -4.91
C LYS A 46 29.87 9.72 -6.00
N ARG A 47 29.05 8.72 -5.68
CA ARG A 47 28.69 7.60 -6.57
C ARG A 47 27.30 7.73 -7.17
N LEU A 48 26.48 8.62 -6.62
CA LEU A 48 25.11 8.83 -7.07
C LEU A 48 24.99 10.10 -7.90
N PRO A 49 24.17 10.09 -8.95
CA PRO A 49 23.89 11.29 -9.72
C PRO A 49 23.30 12.41 -8.84
N PRO A 50 23.65 13.70 -9.08
CA PRO A 50 23.18 14.82 -8.26
C PRO A 50 21.66 14.89 -8.09
N HIS A 51 20.90 14.59 -9.15
CA HIS A 51 19.44 14.60 -9.11
C HIS A 51 18.85 13.55 -8.15
N VAL A 52 19.54 12.43 -7.91
CA VAL A 52 19.11 11.40 -6.94
C VAL A 52 19.35 11.92 -5.51
N LEU A 53 20.45 12.61 -5.28
CA LEU A 53 20.80 13.19 -3.98
C LEU A 53 19.87 14.33 -3.58
N SER A 54 19.49 15.18 -4.54
CA SER A 54 18.61 16.33 -4.32
C SER A 54 17.12 15.98 -4.36
N ALA A 55 16.76 14.79 -4.86
CA ALA A 55 15.36 14.39 -5.01
C ALA A 55 14.63 14.38 -3.65
N PRO A 56 13.44 14.97 -3.58
CA PRO A 56 12.58 14.86 -2.41
C PRO A 56 12.15 13.40 -2.21
N LYS A 57 11.91 13.03 -0.94
CA LYS A 57 11.36 11.70 -0.65
C LYS A 57 10.02 11.53 -1.34
N ARG A 58 9.94 10.58 -2.27
CA ARG A 58 8.70 10.17 -2.89
C ARG A 58 8.27 8.84 -2.27
N GLY A 59 7.01 8.77 -1.81
CA GLY A 59 6.40 7.51 -1.41
C GLY A 59 6.03 6.69 -2.65
N TRP A 60 5.88 5.40 -2.46
CA TRP A 60 5.29 4.54 -3.49
C TRP A 60 3.77 4.69 -3.43
N PHE A 61 3.23 5.47 -4.34
CA PHE A 61 1.79 5.68 -4.42
C PHE A 61 1.25 5.10 -5.72
N SER A 62 0.43 4.09 -5.60
CA SER A 62 -0.40 3.63 -6.72
C SER A 62 -1.53 4.64 -6.95
N PRO A 63 -1.95 4.90 -8.20
CA PRO A 63 -3.04 5.84 -8.50
C PRO A 63 -4.43 5.27 -8.18
N THR A 64 -4.56 4.56 -7.06
CA THR A 64 -5.75 3.83 -6.62
C THR A 64 -6.98 4.72 -6.53
N ALA A 65 -6.82 5.96 -6.06
CA ALA A 65 -7.91 6.93 -6.02
C ALA A 65 -8.49 7.26 -7.41
N LYS A 66 -7.60 7.38 -8.40
CA LYS A 66 -8.03 7.63 -9.79
C LYS A 66 -8.68 6.39 -10.39
N TRP A 67 -8.16 5.20 -10.08
CA TRP A 67 -8.72 3.94 -10.59
C TRP A 67 -10.13 3.71 -10.08
N LEU A 68 -10.39 3.90 -8.79
CA LEU A 68 -11.73 3.75 -8.20
C LEU A 68 -12.79 4.69 -8.78
N ARG A 69 -12.38 5.79 -9.44
CA ARG A 69 -13.30 6.72 -10.12
C ARG A 69 -13.58 6.34 -11.57
N ARG A 70 -12.83 5.40 -12.15
CA ARG A 70 -13.11 4.89 -13.49
C ARG A 70 -14.36 4.02 -13.46
N LYS A 71 -15.21 4.15 -14.47
CA LYS A 71 -16.51 3.47 -14.54
C LYS A 71 -16.40 1.96 -14.34
N GLU A 72 -15.44 1.33 -15.00
CA GLU A 72 -15.23 -0.11 -14.96
C GLU A 72 -14.77 -0.57 -13.56
N VAL A 73 -13.79 0.13 -12.98
CA VAL A 73 -13.26 -0.21 -11.65
C VAL A 73 -14.28 0.07 -10.55
N TYR A 74 -15.04 1.16 -10.70
CA TYR A 74 -16.15 1.46 -9.78
C TYR A 74 -17.22 0.36 -9.81
N ALA A 75 -17.59 -0.14 -11.00
CA ALA A 75 -18.58 -1.22 -11.14
C ALA A 75 -18.09 -2.52 -10.45
N LEU A 76 -16.84 -2.91 -10.70
CA LEU A 76 -16.21 -4.06 -10.04
C LEU A 76 -16.15 -3.89 -8.51
N ALA A 77 -15.77 -2.69 -8.04
CA ALA A 77 -15.73 -2.38 -6.62
C ALA A 77 -17.12 -2.47 -5.99
N LYS A 78 -18.13 -1.92 -6.67
CA LYS A 78 -19.53 -1.97 -6.22
C LYS A 78 -20.03 -3.40 -6.14
N GLU A 79 -19.77 -4.22 -7.14
CA GLU A 79 -20.11 -5.65 -7.15
C GLU A 79 -19.44 -6.37 -5.98
N ALA A 80 -18.12 -6.22 -5.80
CA ALA A 80 -17.38 -6.86 -4.72
C ALA A 80 -17.88 -6.45 -3.33
N LEU A 81 -18.29 -5.19 -3.15
CA LEU A 81 -18.79 -4.67 -1.87
C LEU A 81 -20.28 -4.95 -1.63
N SER A 82 -21.07 -5.21 -2.69
CA SER A 82 -22.50 -5.52 -2.60
C SER A 82 -22.77 -7.00 -2.38
N SER A 83 -21.93 -7.88 -2.92
CA SER A 83 -22.12 -9.32 -2.82
C SER A 83 -21.92 -9.75 -1.37
N GLY A 84 -23.04 -10.06 -0.71
CA GLY A 84 -23.04 -10.74 0.58
C GLY A 84 -22.36 -12.09 0.41
N TYR A 85 -21.24 -12.28 1.09
CA TYR A 85 -20.62 -13.58 1.22
C TYR A 85 -21.40 -14.35 2.28
N HIS A 86 -22.01 -15.44 1.92
CA HIS A 86 -22.86 -16.26 2.79
C HIS A 86 -23.97 -15.50 3.53
N SER A 87 -25.14 -15.45 2.92
CA SER A 87 -26.45 -15.22 3.55
C SER A 87 -26.47 -14.45 4.88
N GLY A 88 -26.32 -13.15 4.82
CA GLY A 88 -26.86 -12.27 5.87
C GLY A 88 -26.05 -12.07 7.15
N SER A 89 -24.93 -12.72 7.35
CA SER A 89 -24.21 -12.70 8.64
C SER A 89 -22.72 -12.41 8.52
N ASP A 90 -22.35 -11.38 7.74
CA ASP A 90 -20.97 -10.88 7.80
C ASP A 90 -20.86 -9.83 8.91
N PRO A 91 -20.34 -10.20 10.12
CA PRO A 91 -20.27 -9.29 11.25
C PRO A 91 -19.20 -8.19 11.08
N LEU A 92 -18.24 -8.39 10.17
CA LEU A 92 -17.11 -7.49 10.01
C LEU A 92 -17.35 -6.36 9.00
N LEU A 93 -18.21 -6.55 8.02
CA LEU A 93 -18.42 -5.57 6.96
C LEU A 93 -19.92 -5.31 6.74
N LYS A 94 -20.33 -4.08 7.06
CA LYS A 94 -21.67 -3.60 6.70
C LYS A 94 -21.65 -3.10 5.25
N PRO A 95 -22.27 -3.81 4.29
CA PRO A 95 -22.22 -3.45 2.86
C PRO A 95 -22.65 -2.01 2.59
N GLN A 96 -23.69 -1.53 3.30
CA GLN A 96 -24.19 -0.17 3.13
C GLN A 96 -23.13 0.90 3.47
N GLY A 97 -22.32 0.67 4.52
CA GLY A 97 -21.25 1.58 4.91
C GLY A 97 -20.14 1.63 3.86
N ALA A 98 -19.75 0.47 3.33
CA ALA A 98 -18.72 0.37 2.30
C ALA A 98 -19.17 0.98 0.97
N LEU A 99 -20.41 0.74 0.56
CA LEU A 99 -21.01 1.32 -0.65
C LEU A 99 -21.13 2.85 -0.54
N ARG A 100 -21.60 3.35 0.61
CA ARG A 100 -21.63 4.79 0.86
C ARG A 100 -20.25 5.42 0.77
N MET A 101 -19.21 4.77 1.35
CA MET A 101 -17.84 5.25 1.25
C MET A 101 -17.34 5.26 -0.20
N LEU A 102 -17.74 4.28 -1.03
CA LEU A 102 -17.39 4.23 -2.44
C LEU A 102 -18.04 5.38 -3.22
N ASP A 103 -19.31 5.69 -2.95
CA ASP A 103 -20.04 6.80 -3.57
C ASP A 103 -19.46 8.15 -3.15
N GLU A 104 -19.15 8.32 -1.86
CA GLU A 104 -18.49 9.50 -1.33
C GLU A 104 -17.10 9.70 -1.97
N HIS A 105 -16.35 8.62 -2.21
CA HIS A 105 -15.07 8.70 -2.89
C HIS A 105 -15.23 9.17 -4.35
N LYS A 106 -16.25 8.70 -5.05
CA LYS A 106 -16.57 9.14 -6.41
C LYS A 106 -16.90 10.63 -6.46
N SER A 107 -17.61 11.15 -5.45
CA SER A 107 -18.00 12.57 -5.33
C SER A 107 -16.89 13.48 -4.77
N GLY A 108 -15.72 12.94 -4.44
CA GLY A 108 -14.55 13.74 -4.07
C GLY A 108 -13.95 13.47 -2.68
N ARG A 109 -14.66 12.82 -1.77
CA ARG A 109 -14.12 12.44 -0.47
C ARG A 109 -13.00 11.40 -0.62
N TYR A 110 -11.83 11.67 -0.06
CA TYR A 110 -10.64 10.83 -0.29
C TYR A 110 -10.55 9.67 0.70
N ALA A 111 -10.89 8.46 0.27
CA ALA A 111 -10.75 7.25 1.10
C ALA A 111 -10.27 6.01 0.29
N PRO A 112 -9.23 6.13 -0.58
CA PRO A 112 -8.86 5.04 -1.47
C PRO A 112 -8.26 3.83 -0.75
N THR A 113 -7.46 4.04 0.29
CA THR A 113 -6.77 2.96 1.01
C THR A 113 -7.78 2.03 1.68
N THR A 114 -8.72 2.58 2.44
CA THR A 114 -9.77 1.80 3.12
C THR A 114 -10.62 1.04 2.10
N LEU A 115 -11.04 1.70 1.01
CA LEU A 115 -11.82 1.05 -0.05
C LEU A 115 -11.06 -0.13 -0.67
N TRP A 116 -9.78 0.05 -1.01
CA TRP A 116 -8.97 -1.04 -1.54
C TRP A 116 -8.80 -2.19 -0.55
N MET A 117 -8.62 -1.91 0.73
CA MET A 117 -8.57 -2.96 1.77
C MET A 117 -9.87 -3.76 1.81
N LEU A 118 -11.02 -3.08 1.83
CA LEU A 118 -12.34 -3.71 1.85
C LEU A 118 -12.59 -4.56 0.60
N ILE A 119 -12.30 -4.01 -0.59
CA ILE A 119 -12.44 -4.72 -1.87
C ILE A 119 -11.53 -5.95 -1.90
N THR A 120 -10.26 -5.79 -1.53
CA THR A 120 -9.30 -6.90 -1.52
C THR A 120 -9.72 -8.00 -0.55
N LEU A 121 -10.17 -7.63 0.65
CA LEU A 121 -10.67 -8.58 1.63
C LEU A 121 -11.86 -9.37 1.09
N ARG A 122 -12.83 -8.69 0.46
CA ARG A 122 -14.00 -9.35 -0.15
C ARG A 122 -13.63 -10.30 -1.29
N VAL A 123 -12.78 -9.83 -2.21
CA VAL A 123 -12.31 -10.65 -3.33
C VAL A 123 -11.52 -11.86 -2.84
N TRP A 124 -10.69 -11.69 -1.83
CA TRP A 124 -9.92 -12.75 -1.20
C TRP A 124 -10.86 -13.78 -0.52
N ALA A 125 -11.77 -13.32 0.32
CA ALA A 125 -12.72 -14.21 0.99
C ALA A 125 -13.52 -15.03 -0.01
N LYS A 126 -13.93 -14.39 -1.10
CA LYS A 126 -14.58 -15.07 -2.22
C LYS A 126 -13.71 -16.13 -2.86
N ALA A 127 -12.47 -15.83 -3.15
CA ALA A 127 -11.58 -16.74 -3.86
C ALA A 127 -11.22 -17.98 -3.03
N TYR A 128 -11.24 -17.86 -1.71
CA TYR A 128 -10.85 -18.93 -0.78
C TYR A 128 -12.02 -19.51 0.01
N ASP A 129 -13.25 -19.12 -0.32
CA ASP A 129 -14.47 -19.58 0.37
C ASP A 129 -14.42 -19.40 1.90
N VAL A 130 -13.92 -18.24 2.33
CA VAL A 130 -13.80 -17.88 3.75
C VAL A 130 -14.98 -17.01 4.15
N SER A 131 -15.68 -17.41 5.23
CA SER A 131 -16.66 -16.57 5.91
C SER A 131 -15.93 -15.55 6.78
N LEU A 132 -16.31 -14.27 6.67
CA LEU A 132 -15.72 -13.15 7.43
C LEU A 132 -16.60 -12.79 8.62
#